data_254e28c5909be7d982d3600f36f9c488
#
_entry.id   254e28c5909be7d982d3600f36f9c488
#
_cell.length_a   1.000
_cell.length_b   1.000
_cell.length_c   1.000
_cell.angle_alpha   90.00
_cell.angle_beta   90.00
_cell.angle_gamma   90.00
#
_symmetry.space_group_name_H-M   'P 1'
#
loop_
_entity.id
_entity.type
_entity.pdbx_description
1 polymer ?
#
loop_
_entity_poly.entity_id
_entity_poly.type
_entity_poly.pdbx_seq_one_letter_code
_entity_poly.pdbx_strand_id
1 'polypeptide(L)'
;RILISPLAKKLASEKGIDISLIKGTGDNGRIIKRDIDSYKPSNYGHFTQPKPHVKESSYEIPNNTMRKAIAKRLSDSKFSAPHYYLNIELEMDNMISFRQQFINTQNIKISFNDIIAKAVALSLAKHPKVNSRWYDDKILFSEHVHLGVAVAVEDGLVVPVVKFANSKDLPEINSEIKDFAERAKNKKLNPSEIEGSTFTISNLGMFGIESFTSIINQPNSAILSIGAIIQKPIVKNSEI
;
A
#
# COMPACT_ATOMS: atom_id res chain seq x y z
N ARG A 1 -37.40 -46.72 -15.36
CA ARG A 1 -37.16 -48.17 -15.13
C ARG A 1 -35.89 -48.58 -15.91
N ILE A 2 -34.82 -48.98 -15.18
CA ILE A 2 -33.55 -49.36 -15.81
C ILE A 2 -33.75 -50.75 -16.49
N LEU A 3 -33.48 -50.81 -17.79
CA LEU A 3 -33.49 -52.02 -18.52
C LEU A 3 -32.18 -52.78 -18.34
N ILE A 4 -32.21 -53.97 -17.78
CA ILE A 4 -31.02 -54.79 -17.50
C ILE A 4 -31.29 -56.26 -17.79
N SER A 5 -30.32 -56.99 -18.35
CA SER A 5 -30.44 -58.42 -18.55
C SER A 5 -30.31 -59.17 -17.22
N PRO A 6 -30.96 -60.33 -17.04
CA PRO A 6 -30.87 -61.09 -15.80
C PRO A 6 -29.46 -61.47 -15.40
N LEU A 7 -28.59 -61.77 -16.35
CA LEU A 7 -27.18 -62.09 -16.12
C LEU A 7 -26.39 -60.88 -15.69
N ALA A 8 -26.61 -59.69 -16.31
CA ALA A 8 -25.97 -58.46 -15.92
C ALA A 8 -26.38 -58.04 -14.52
N LYS A 9 -27.64 -58.22 -14.14
CA LYS A 9 -28.17 -57.94 -12.81
C LYS A 9 -27.47 -58.75 -11.72
N LYS A 10 -27.31 -60.08 -11.97
CA LYS A 10 -26.61 -60.96 -11.04
C LYS A 10 -25.14 -60.55 -10.87
N LEU A 11 -24.44 -60.31 -11.98
CA LEU A 11 -23.02 -59.86 -11.97
C LEU A 11 -22.83 -58.53 -11.29
N ALA A 12 -23.72 -57.55 -11.49
CA ALA A 12 -23.65 -56.26 -10.81
C ALA A 12 -23.81 -56.44 -9.30
N SER A 13 -24.74 -57.29 -8.85
CA SER A 13 -24.92 -57.61 -7.43
C SER A 13 -23.70 -58.30 -6.83
N GLU A 14 -23.11 -59.28 -7.52
CA GLU A 14 -21.89 -59.98 -7.07
C GLU A 14 -20.67 -59.07 -6.97
N LYS A 15 -20.56 -58.08 -7.88
CA LYS A 15 -19.45 -57.12 -7.91
C LYS A 15 -19.72 -55.84 -7.11
N GLY A 16 -20.88 -55.70 -6.48
CA GLY A 16 -21.26 -54.49 -5.72
C GLY A 16 -21.35 -53.20 -6.57
N ILE A 17 -21.69 -53.34 -7.86
CA ILE A 17 -21.74 -52.21 -8.79
C ILE A 17 -23.14 -51.62 -8.82
N ASP A 18 -23.25 -50.29 -8.61
CA ASP A 18 -24.52 -49.60 -8.76
C ASP A 18 -24.88 -49.46 -10.24
N ILE A 19 -25.96 -50.15 -10.64
CA ILE A 19 -26.46 -50.20 -12.01
C ILE A 19 -26.95 -48.83 -12.53
N SER A 20 -27.26 -47.89 -11.66
CA SER A 20 -27.67 -46.55 -12.05
C SER A 20 -26.53 -45.73 -12.70
N LEU A 21 -25.29 -46.11 -12.45
CA LEU A 21 -24.07 -45.46 -12.95
C LEU A 21 -23.62 -46.02 -14.31
N ILE A 22 -24.33 -47.05 -14.85
CA ILE A 22 -23.92 -47.71 -16.08
C ILE A 22 -24.86 -47.36 -17.22
N LYS A 23 -24.29 -46.92 -18.33
CA LYS A 23 -25.03 -46.74 -19.58
C LYS A 23 -25.08 -48.07 -20.34
N GLY A 24 -26.25 -48.65 -20.50
CA GLY A 24 -26.44 -49.90 -21.23
C GLY A 24 -26.15 -49.76 -22.72
N THR A 25 -25.45 -50.73 -23.30
CA THR A 25 -25.13 -50.81 -24.75
C THR A 25 -25.92 -51.85 -25.51
N GLY A 26 -26.82 -52.58 -24.84
CA GLY A 26 -27.72 -53.55 -25.50
C GLY A 26 -28.97 -52.88 -26.10
N ASP A 27 -29.86 -53.74 -26.71
CA ASP A 27 -31.07 -53.29 -27.38
C ASP A 27 -31.96 -52.43 -26.50
N ASN A 28 -32.36 -51.25 -27.02
CA ASN A 28 -33.17 -50.27 -26.34
C ASN A 28 -32.48 -49.72 -25.07
N GLY A 29 -31.11 -49.66 -25.05
CA GLY A 29 -30.35 -49.13 -23.90
C GLY A 29 -30.27 -50.10 -22.72
N ARG A 30 -30.45 -51.34 -22.94
CA ARG A 30 -30.42 -52.44 -21.93
C ARG A 30 -28.96 -52.64 -21.46
N ILE A 31 -28.75 -52.67 -20.15
CA ILE A 31 -27.47 -53.06 -19.56
C ILE A 31 -27.21 -54.54 -19.76
N ILE A 32 -26.15 -54.92 -20.43
CA ILE A 32 -25.73 -56.30 -20.72
C ILE A 32 -24.43 -56.62 -19.94
N LYS A 33 -24.09 -57.93 -19.92
CA LYS A 33 -22.92 -58.46 -19.20
C LYS A 33 -21.66 -57.67 -19.50
N ARG A 34 -21.39 -57.37 -20.79
CA ARG A 34 -20.20 -56.62 -21.21
C ARG A 34 -20.08 -55.22 -20.55
N ASP A 35 -21.20 -54.55 -20.29
CA ASP A 35 -21.21 -53.22 -19.66
C ASP A 35 -20.78 -53.32 -18.20
N ILE A 36 -21.14 -54.39 -17.49
CA ILE A 36 -20.69 -54.65 -16.11
C ILE A 36 -19.21 -55.04 -16.08
N ASP A 37 -18.74 -55.84 -17.03
CA ASP A 37 -17.35 -56.30 -17.06
C ASP A 37 -16.38 -55.18 -17.48
N SER A 38 -16.84 -54.26 -18.33
CA SER A 38 -16.05 -53.09 -18.74
C SER A 38 -16.18 -51.86 -17.80
N TYR A 39 -17.08 -51.93 -16.82
CA TYR A 39 -17.26 -50.83 -15.87
C TYR A 39 -16.03 -50.67 -14.97
N LYS A 40 -15.35 -49.56 -15.11
CA LYS A 40 -14.32 -49.12 -14.18
C LYS A 40 -14.96 -48.05 -13.28
N PRO A 41 -15.07 -48.30 -11.97
CA PRO A 41 -15.54 -47.23 -11.09
C PRO A 41 -14.62 -46.02 -11.29
N SER A 42 -15.17 -44.92 -11.81
CA SER A 42 -14.45 -43.67 -11.78
C SER A 42 -14.31 -43.32 -10.30
N ASN A 43 -13.09 -43.34 -9.82
CA ASN A 43 -12.73 -42.94 -8.48
C ASN A 43 -12.87 -41.39 -8.33
N TYR A 44 -14.03 -40.85 -8.71
CA TYR A 44 -14.49 -39.59 -8.17
C TYR A 44 -15.05 -39.92 -6.78
N GLY A 45 -14.12 -40.21 -5.86
CA GLY A 45 -14.45 -40.15 -4.45
C GLY A 45 -15.14 -38.83 -4.22
N HIS A 46 -16.33 -38.82 -3.68
CA HIS A 46 -16.87 -37.68 -3.02
C HIS A 46 -15.83 -37.27 -1.95
N PHE A 47 -14.90 -36.39 -2.31
CA PHE A 47 -14.15 -35.64 -1.33
C PHE A 47 -15.17 -34.72 -0.65
N THR A 48 -15.95 -35.26 0.24
CA THR A 48 -16.53 -34.50 1.31
C THR A 48 -15.34 -34.12 2.19
N GLN A 49 -14.61 -33.07 1.76
CA GLN A 49 -13.71 -32.38 2.69
C GLN A 49 -14.58 -31.98 3.91
N PRO A 50 -14.23 -32.41 5.11
CA PRO A 50 -14.94 -31.94 6.28
C PRO A 50 -14.89 -30.41 6.21
N LYS A 51 -16.07 -29.79 6.09
CA LYS A 51 -16.13 -28.33 6.15
C LYS A 51 -15.45 -27.92 7.44
N PRO A 52 -14.38 -27.12 7.41
CA PRO A 52 -13.77 -26.66 8.63
C PRO A 52 -14.87 -26.00 9.44
N HIS A 53 -15.08 -26.44 10.67
CA HIS A 53 -15.95 -25.74 11.62
C HIS A 53 -15.31 -24.40 11.92
N VAL A 54 -15.58 -23.39 11.09
CA VAL A 54 -15.14 -22.01 11.31
C VAL A 54 -15.96 -21.51 12.49
N LYS A 55 -15.33 -21.42 13.65
CA LYS A 55 -15.89 -20.72 14.80
C LYS A 55 -15.55 -19.25 14.63
N GLU A 56 -16.53 -18.40 14.77
CA GLU A 56 -16.29 -16.98 14.92
C GLU A 56 -15.43 -16.77 16.17
N SER A 57 -14.32 -16.09 15.99
CA SER A 57 -13.42 -15.73 17.09
C SER A 57 -12.93 -14.30 16.89
N SER A 58 -12.90 -13.55 17.97
CA SER A 58 -12.35 -12.19 18.01
C SER A 58 -11.40 -12.08 19.20
N TYR A 59 -10.42 -11.21 19.08
CA TYR A 59 -9.54 -10.87 20.18
C TYR A 59 -9.36 -9.34 20.23
N GLU A 60 -9.10 -8.82 21.42
CA GLU A 60 -8.94 -7.40 21.65
C GLU A 60 -7.47 -7.08 21.95
N ILE A 61 -6.98 -5.99 21.35
CA ILE A 61 -5.66 -5.42 21.65
C ILE A 61 -5.89 -4.01 22.19
N PRO A 62 -5.45 -3.69 23.41
CA PRO A 62 -5.55 -2.34 23.96
C PRO A 62 -4.73 -1.35 23.13
N ASN A 63 -5.32 -0.18 22.83
CA ASN A 63 -4.60 0.90 22.20
C ASN A 63 -3.55 1.48 23.14
N ASN A 64 -2.30 1.53 22.68
CA ASN A 64 -1.21 2.18 23.39
C ASN A 64 -1.36 3.71 23.39
N THR A 65 -0.59 4.40 24.23
CA THR A 65 -0.64 5.87 24.37
C THR A 65 -0.30 6.60 23.07
N MET A 66 0.67 6.11 22.32
CA MET A 66 1.07 6.68 21.03
C MET A 66 -0.06 6.62 20.01
N ARG A 67 -0.71 5.47 19.87
CA ARG A 67 -1.84 5.29 18.95
C ARG A 67 -3.03 6.20 19.29
N LYS A 68 -3.32 6.34 20.60
CA LYS A 68 -4.37 7.27 21.07
C LYS A 68 -4.03 8.73 20.73
N ALA A 69 -2.77 9.14 20.92
CA ALA A 69 -2.31 10.50 20.60
C ALA A 69 -2.37 10.78 19.09
N ILE A 70 -1.93 9.84 18.25
CA ILE A 70 -2.02 9.93 16.79
C ILE A 70 -3.48 10.04 16.36
N ALA A 71 -4.37 9.16 16.85
CA ALA A 71 -5.79 9.18 16.51
C ALA A 71 -6.43 10.53 16.84
N LYS A 72 -6.18 11.06 18.04
CA LYS A 72 -6.69 12.38 18.45
C LYS A 72 -6.18 13.48 17.53
N ARG A 73 -4.87 13.58 17.31
CA ARG A 73 -4.23 14.63 16.49
C ARG A 73 -4.73 14.62 15.04
N LEU A 74 -4.85 13.42 14.44
CA LEU A 74 -5.33 13.29 13.07
C LEU A 74 -6.83 13.61 12.95
N SER A 75 -7.64 13.18 13.91
CA SER A 75 -9.06 13.51 13.96
C SER A 75 -9.26 15.01 14.12
N ASP A 76 -8.57 15.63 15.07
CA ASP A 76 -8.64 17.07 15.29
C ASP A 76 -8.31 17.83 14.00
N SER A 77 -7.22 17.46 13.31
CA SER A 77 -6.84 18.08 12.04
C SER A 77 -7.86 17.87 10.93
N LYS A 78 -8.32 16.62 10.75
CA LYS A 78 -9.21 16.28 9.64
C LYS A 78 -10.57 16.95 9.73
N PHE A 79 -11.10 17.12 10.94
CA PHE A 79 -12.43 17.67 11.15
C PHE A 79 -12.46 19.17 11.42
N SER A 80 -11.36 19.78 11.89
CA SER A 80 -11.28 21.22 12.11
C SER A 80 -10.77 22.02 10.90
N ALA A 81 -9.88 21.44 10.10
CA ALA A 81 -9.32 22.11 8.93
C ALA A 81 -10.02 21.68 7.64
N PRO A 82 -10.66 22.59 6.89
CA PRO A 82 -11.19 22.28 5.57
C PRO A 82 -10.07 21.82 4.63
N HIS A 83 -10.14 20.57 4.18
CA HIS A 83 -9.17 20.01 3.25
C HIS A 83 -9.68 20.08 1.83
N TYR A 84 -8.87 20.59 0.90
CA TYR A 84 -9.04 20.36 -0.53
C TYR A 84 -7.80 19.67 -1.10
N TYR A 85 -7.95 19.02 -2.24
CA TYR A 85 -6.93 18.16 -2.81
C TYR A 85 -6.62 18.58 -4.25
N LEU A 86 -5.33 18.69 -4.56
CA LEU A 86 -4.83 18.94 -5.90
C LEU A 86 -3.95 17.76 -6.30
N ASN A 87 -4.30 17.13 -7.42
CA ASN A 87 -3.50 16.05 -7.99
C ASN A 87 -2.81 16.53 -9.25
N ILE A 88 -1.50 16.30 -9.31
CA ILE A 88 -0.68 16.60 -10.50
C ILE A 88 0.20 15.38 -10.80
N GLU A 89 0.52 15.20 -12.07
CA GLU A 89 1.53 14.27 -12.53
C GLU A 89 2.72 15.05 -13.08
N LEU A 90 3.92 14.56 -12.78
CA LEU A 90 5.16 15.18 -13.20
C LEU A 90 6.00 14.20 -14.01
N GLU A 91 6.60 14.68 -15.09
CA GLU A 91 7.59 13.93 -15.85
C GLU A 91 8.87 13.77 -15.02
N MET A 92 9.29 12.53 -14.81
CA MET A 92 10.38 12.19 -13.90
C MET A 92 11.70 11.88 -14.61
N ASP A 93 11.76 11.83 -15.94
CA ASP A 93 12.94 11.38 -16.71
C ASP A 93 14.18 12.22 -16.40
N ASN A 94 14.03 13.54 -16.32
CA ASN A 94 15.14 14.43 -15.96
C ASN A 94 15.60 14.21 -14.52
N MET A 95 14.70 13.93 -13.59
CA MET A 95 15.06 13.66 -12.19
C MET A 95 15.75 12.30 -12.05
N ILE A 96 15.32 11.30 -12.82
CA ILE A 96 15.96 9.98 -12.87
C ILE A 96 17.39 10.12 -13.37
N SER A 97 17.57 10.85 -14.48
CA SER A 97 18.88 11.12 -15.08
C SER A 97 19.78 11.91 -14.14
N PHE A 98 19.29 12.97 -13.53
CA PHE A 98 20.00 13.77 -12.54
C PHE A 98 20.48 12.90 -11.36
N ARG A 99 19.58 12.09 -10.80
CA ARG A 99 19.93 11.19 -9.68
C ARG A 99 21.08 10.26 -10.06
N GLN A 100 21.04 9.66 -11.25
CA GLN A 100 22.09 8.74 -11.70
C GLN A 100 23.42 9.47 -11.87
N GLN A 101 23.43 10.64 -12.49
CA GLN A 101 24.64 11.46 -12.65
C GLN A 101 25.21 11.90 -11.30
N PHE A 102 24.34 12.32 -10.38
CA PHE A 102 24.78 12.75 -9.03
C PHE A 102 25.47 11.59 -8.28
N ILE A 103 24.86 10.39 -8.30
CA ILE A 103 25.46 9.21 -7.65
C ILE A 103 26.79 8.86 -8.27
N ASN A 104 26.92 8.89 -9.61
CA ASN A 104 28.16 8.57 -10.31
C ASN A 104 29.27 9.59 -10.04
N THR A 105 28.91 10.87 -9.88
CA THR A 105 29.89 11.96 -9.72
C THR A 105 30.32 12.15 -8.26
N GLN A 106 29.36 12.10 -7.35
CA GLN A 106 29.61 12.39 -5.93
C GLN A 106 29.85 11.13 -5.08
N ASN A 107 29.59 9.95 -5.65
CA ASN A 107 29.61 8.66 -4.93
C ASN A 107 28.72 8.63 -3.67
N ILE A 108 27.65 9.43 -3.67
CA ILE A 108 26.66 9.53 -2.59
C ILE A 108 25.33 8.97 -3.11
N LYS A 109 24.81 7.95 -2.46
CA LYS A 109 23.52 7.33 -2.84
C LYS A 109 22.37 8.13 -2.28
N ILE A 110 21.80 9.00 -3.11
CA ILE A 110 20.60 9.78 -2.80
C ILE A 110 19.33 9.07 -3.27
N SER A 111 18.20 9.33 -2.62
CA SER A 111 16.87 8.86 -3.01
C SER A 111 16.08 9.93 -3.77
N PHE A 112 15.02 9.52 -4.47
CA PHE A 112 14.06 10.48 -5.04
C PHE A 112 13.40 11.34 -3.96
N ASN A 113 13.17 10.77 -2.77
CA ASN A 113 12.61 11.49 -1.66
C ASN A 113 13.49 12.67 -1.22
N ASP A 114 14.81 12.50 -1.22
CA ASP A 114 15.75 13.56 -0.86
C ASP A 114 15.74 14.71 -1.88
N ILE A 115 15.68 14.37 -3.18
CA ILE A 115 15.59 15.34 -4.27
C ILE A 115 14.28 16.13 -4.15
N ILE A 116 13.16 15.44 -3.94
CA ILE A 116 11.86 16.06 -3.78
C ILE A 116 11.83 16.92 -2.51
N ALA A 117 12.39 16.45 -1.41
CA ALA A 117 12.50 17.23 -0.16
C ALA A 117 13.26 18.55 -0.38
N LYS A 118 14.37 18.50 -1.10
CA LYS A 118 15.12 19.71 -1.46
C LYS A 118 14.34 20.63 -2.40
N ALA A 119 13.71 20.09 -3.43
CA ALA A 119 12.89 20.87 -4.36
C ALA A 119 11.71 21.55 -3.66
N VAL A 120 11.01 20.84 -2.78
CA VAL A 120 9.93 21.37 -1.95
C VAL A 120 10.44 22.49 -1.04
N ALA A 121 11.57 22.28 -0.36
CA ALA A 121 12.14 23.29 0.52
C ALA A 121 12.48 24.59 -0.22
N LEU A 122 13.07 24.50 -1.42
CA LEU A 122 13.36 25.65 -2.27
C LEU A 122 12.10 26.34 -2.81
N SER A 123 11.08 25.55 -3.15
CA SER A 123 9.79 26.09 -3.62
C SER A 123 9.05 26.83 -2.51
N LEU A 124 9.02 26.27 -1.31
CA LEU A 124 8.37 26.91 -0.16
C LEU A 124 9.03 28.24 0.22
N ALA A 125 10.34 28.37 0.09
CA ALA A 125 11.05 29.64 0.30
C ALA A 125 10.61 30.72 -0.71
N LYS A 126 10.20 30.32 -1.94
CA LYS A 126 9.65 31.22 -2.96
C LYS A 126 8.15 31.49 -2.82
N HIS A 127 7.45 30.63 -2.08
CA HIS A 127 5.99 30.70 -1.91
C HIS A 127 5.59 30.75 -0.43
N PRO A 128 5.88 31.85 0.29
CA PRO A 128 5.67 31.95 1.73
C PRO A 128 4.22 31.78 2.16
N LYS A 129 3.25 32.05 1.28
CA LYS A 129 1.82 31.82 1.57
C LYS A 129 1.49 30.34 1.80
N VAL A 130 2.23 29.41 1.21
CA VAL A 130 2.09 27.97 1.44
C VAL A 130 2.87 27.55 2.70
N ASN A 131 3.99 28.23 3.01
CA ASN A 131 4.79 27.97 4.20
C ASN A 131 4.28 28.80 5.39
N SER A 132 3.00 28.66 5.70
CA SER A 132 2.30 29.49 6.71
C SER A 132 1.53 28.63 7.71
N ARG A 133 1.01 29.26 8.74
CA ARG A 133 0.17 28.66 9.77
C ARG A 133 -1.02 29.58 10.03
N TRP A 134 -2.19 28.99 10.11
CA TRP A 134 -3.41 29.68 10.46
C TRP A 134 -3.62 29.71 11.98
N TYR A 135 -3.94 30.86 12.51
CA TYR A 135 -4.44 31.08 13.86
C TYR A 135 -5.71 31.93 13.76
N ASP A 136 -6.56 31.88 14.75
CA ASP A 136 -7.84 32.61 14.73
C ASP A 136 -7.67 34.12 14.55
N ASP A 137 -6.58 34.70 15.06
CA ASP A 137 -6.30 36.14 15.05
C ASP A 137 -5.26 36.57 14.01
N LYS A 138 -4.53 35.62 13.41
CA LYS A 138 -3.43 35.95 12.48
C LYS A 138 -3.01 34.77 11.59
N ILE A 139 -2.28 35.07 10.53
CA ILE A 139 -1.52 34.10 9.74
C ILE A 139 -0.03 34.32 10.03
N LEU A 140 0.65 33.27 10.45
CA LEU A 140 2.09 33.28 10.66
C LEU A 140 2.80 32.74 9.41
N PHE A 141 3.59 33.59 8.74
CA PHE A 141 4.45 33.17 7.62
C PHE A 141 5.82 32.78 8.16
N SER A 142 6.31 31.62 7.74
CA SER A 142 7.64 31.15 8.12
C SER A 142 8.65 31.48 7.01
N GLU A 143 9.72 32.21 7.35
CA GLU A 143 10.81 32.56 6.42
C GLU A 143 11.78 31.39 6.22
N HIS A 144 11.89 30.51 7.22
CA HIS A 144 12.64 29.27 7.17
C HIS A 144 11.74 28.10 6.77
N VAL A 145 12.32 27.04 6.23
CA VAL A 145 11.60 25.81 5.92
C VAL A 145 12.06 24.69 6.85
N HIS A 146 11.18 24.25 7.74
CA HIS A 146 11.34 23.08 8.58
C HIS A 146 10.47 21.97 8.01
N LEU A 147 11.10 21.02 7.30
CA LEU A 147 10.40 20.02 6.52
C LEU A 147 10.17 18.74 7.34
N GLY A 148 8.92 18.47 7.69
CA GLY A 148 8.51 17.21 8.28
C GLY A 148 8.52 16.10 7.22
N VAL A 149 9.15 14.98 7.51
CA VAL A 149 9.20 13.80 6.63
C VAL A 149 8.52 12.65 7.33
N ALA A 150 7.39 12.19 6.79
CA ALA A 150 6.64 11.10 7.38
C ALA A 150 7.40 9.76 7.27
N VAL A 151 7.59 9.10 8.40
CA VAL A 151 8.27 7.80 8.51
C VAL A 151 7.34 6.80 9.18
N ALA A 152 7.05 5.69 8.49
CA ALA A 152 6.29 4.60 9.04
C ALA A 152 7.12 3.81 10.06
N VAL A 153 6.50 3.52 11.20
CA VAL A 153 7.06 2.70 12.29
C VAL A 153 6.05 1.61 12.68
N GLU A 154 6.48 0.60 13.42
CA GLU A 154 5.63 -0.53 13.82
C GLU A 154 4.32 -0.09 14.52
N ASP A 155 4.40 0.89 15.41
CA ASP A 155 3.26 1.37 16.20
C ASP A 155 2.46 2.49 15.50
N GLY A 156 2.85 2.94 14.29
CA GLY A 156 2.16 4.02 13.58
C GLY A 156 3.03 4.85 12.65
N LEU A 157 2.98 6.17 12.79
CA LEU A 157 3.69 7.12 11.97
C LEU A 157 4.35 8.19 12.86
N VAL A 158 5.60 8.52 12.57
CA VAL A 158 6.29 9.68 13.16
C VAL A 158 6.75 10.63 12.07
N VAL A 159 6.89 11.90 12.40
CA VAL A 159 7.25 12.95 11.43
C VAL A 159 8.46 13.71 11.93
N PRO A 160 9.67 13.16 11.80
CA PRO A 160 10.89 13.92 12.10
C PRO A 160 11.04 15.14 11.18
N VAL A 161 11.75 16.15 11.65
CA VAL A 161 11.79 17.47 11.03
C VAL A 161 13.22 17.84 10.63
N VAL A 162 13.45 17.92 9.33
CA VAL A 162 14.68 18.48 8.75
C VAL A 162 14.60 20.00 8.90
N LYS A 163 15.32 20.54 9.88
CA LYS A 163 15.33 21.98 10.15
C LYS A 163 16.16 22.73 9.11
N PHE A 164 15.68 23.91 8.70
CA PHE A 164 16.33 24.77 7.70
C PHE A 164 16.64 24.05 6.37
N ALA A 165 15.72 23.20 5.91
CA ALA A 165 15.88 22.38 4.70
C ALA A 165 16.18 23.22 3.44
N ASN A 166 15.69 24.46 3.37
CA ASN A 166 15.99 25.38 2.28
C ASN A 166 17.48 25.78 2.21
N SER A 167 18.19 25.82 3.33
CA SER A 167 19.60 26.19 3.42
C SER A 167 20.57 25.02 3.34
N LYS A 168 20.10 23.78 3.53
CA LYS A 168 20.91 22.57 3.46
C LYS A 168 21.14 22.12 2.03
N ASP A 169 22.28 21.53 1.76
CA ASP A 169 22.53 20.87 0.49
C ASP A 169 21.86 19.47 0.41
N LEU A 170 21.96 18.83 -0.74
CA LEU A 170 21.30 17.55 -0.97
C LEU A 170 21.93 16.39 -0.18
N PRO A 171 23.27 16.27 -0.05
CA PRO A 171 23.92 15.33 0.85
C PRO A 171 23.52 15.47 2.33
N GLU A 172 23.41 16.70 2.83
CA GLU A 172 23.00 16.97 4.20
C GLU A 172 21.57 16.49 4.45
N ILE A 173 20.63 16.82 3.55
CA ILE A 173 19.23 16.34 3.61
C ILE A 173 19.18 14.81 3.57
N ASN A 174 19.92 14.18 2.67
CA ASN A 174 19.97 12.72 2.55
C ASN A 174 20.47 12.07 3.84
N SER A 175 21.56 12.58 4.42
CA SER A 175 22.14 12.06 5.66
C SER A 175 21.15 12.15 6.82
N GLU A 176 20.51 13.32 6.97
CA GLU A 176 19.58 13.58 8.06
C GLU A 176 18.29 12.75 7.94
N ILE A 177 17.72 12.63 6.74
CA ILE A 177 16.54 11.80 6.51
C ILE A 177 16.85 10.32 6.79
N LYS A 178 18.01 9.82 6.40
CA LYS A 178 18.43 8.43 6.69
C LYS A 178 18.59 8.19 8.19
N ASP A 179 19.27 9.08 8.88
CA ASP A 179 19.46 9.01 10.33
C ASP A 179 18.09 9.01 11.05
N PHE A 180 17.22 9.93 10.70
CA PHE A 180 15.87 9.99 11.25
C PHE A 180 15.08 8.72 10.99
N ALA A 181 15.12 8.16 9.78
CA ALA A 181 14.40 6.95 9.44
C ALA A 181 14.89 5.73 10.25
N GLU A 182 16.21 5.63 10.48
CA GLU A 182 16.80 4.57 11.28
C GLU A 182 16.43 4.73 12.77
N ARG A 183 16.61 5.94 13.32
CA ARG A 183 16.28 6.21 14.73
C ARG A 183 14.79 6.14 15.00
N ALA A 184 13.93 6.52 14.05
CA ALA A 184 12.48 6.36 14.15
C ALA A 184 12.08 4.90 14.34
N LYS A 185 12.61 3.99 13.50
CA LYS A 185 12.35 2.54 13.60
C LYS A 185 12.82 1.96 14.93
N ASN A 186 13.91 2.48 15.47
CA ASN A 186 14.49 2.06 16.75
C ASN A 186 13.91 2.81 17.97
N LYS A 187 12.85 3.65 17.77
CA LYS A 187 12.22 4.46 18.84
C LYS A 187 13.21 5.38 19.58
N LYS A 188 14.21 5.91 18.85
CA LYS A 188 15.32 6.74 19.39
C LYS A 188 15.25 8.19 18.96
N LEU A 189 14.12 8.67 18.41
CA LEU A 189 13.93 10.09 18.12
C LEU A 189 13.65 10.88 19.40
N ASN A 190 14.24 12.06 19.50
CA ASN A 190 13.95 13.00 20.57
C ASN A 190 12.64 13.77 20.27
N PRO A 191 11.85 14.15 21.28
CA PRO A 191 10.64 14.95 21.07
C PRO A 191 10.88 16.23 20.27
N SER A 192 12.01 16.93 20.48
CA SER A 192 12.37 18.15 19.75
C SER A 192 12.66 17.94 18.25
N GLU A 193 12.84 16.69 17.82
CA GLU A 193 13.09 16.33 16.42
C GLU A 193 11.80 16.03 15.65
N ILE A 194 10.68 15.87 16.34
CA ILE A 194 9.37 15.59 15.73
C ILE A 194 8.40 16.78 15.84
N GLU A 195 8.89 17.92 16.26
CA GLU A 195 8.10 19.13 16.44
C GLU A 195 8.65 20.30 15.61
N GLY A 196 7.76 21.26 15.34
CA GLY A 196 8.16 22.54 14.73
C GLY A 196 8.25 22.51 13.20
N SER A 197 7.72 21.48 12.51
CA SER A 197 7.65 21.48 11.05
C SER A 197 6.79 22.64 10.54
N THR A 198 7.18 23.25 9.43
CA THR A 198 6.40 24.28 8.72
C THR A 198 5.64 23.72 7.54
N PHE A 199 6.08 22.59 7.03
CA PHE A 199 5.45 21.82 5.95
C PHE A 199 5.77 20.34 6.14
N THR A 200 4.94 19.45 5.58
CA THR A 200 5.16 18.00 5.70
C THR A 200 5.13 17.34 4.33
N ILE A 201 5.98 16.34 4.13
CA ILE A 201 5.93 15.42 2.99
C ILE A 201 5.63 14.00 3.48
N SER A 202 4.82 13.27 2.72
CA SER A 202 4.50 11.87 2.95
C SER A 202 4.69 11.09 1.65
N ASN A 203 5.50 10.04 1.67
CA ASN A 203 5.85 9.28 0.47
C ASN A 203 5.46 7.81 0.64
N LEU A 204 4.55 7.34 -0.20
CA LEU A 204 4.13 5.94 -0.30
C LEU A 204 4.51 5.29 -1.65
N GLY A 205 5.29 5.99 -2.47
CA GLY A 205 5.71 5.49 -3.78
C GLY A 205 6.51 4.20 -3.72
N MET A 206 7.30 4.00 -2.66
CA MET A 206 8.05 2.76 -2.43
C MET A 206 7.17 1.52 -2.21
N PHE A 207 5.89 1.72 -1.88
CA PHE A 207 4.90 0.65 -1.72
C PHE A 207 4.05 0.43 -2.98
N GLY A 208 4.37 1.10 -4.09
CA GLY A 208 3.62 1.01 -5.34
C GLY A 208 2.28 1.75 -5.34
N ILE A 209 2.05 2.63 -4.38
CA ILE A 209 0.83 3.45 -4.31
C ILE A 209 0.97 4.61 -5.30
N GLU A 210 0.10 4.67 -6.28
CA GLU A 210 0.13 5.71 -7.33
C GLU A 210 -0.34 7.08 -6.80
N SER A 211 -1.42 7.09 -6.05
CA SER A 211 -1.96 8.31 -5.43
C SER A 211 -2.63 8.02 -4.09
N PHE A 212 -2.62 8.97 -3.20
CA PHE A 212 -3.32 8.90 -1.92
C PHE A 212 -3.54 10.32 -1.39
N THR A 213 -4.47 10.47 -0.47
CA THR A 213 -4.71 11.72 0.23
C THR A 213 -4.14 11.65 1.64
N SER A 214 -3.44 12.70 2.06
CA SER A 214 -2.92 12.83 3.41
C SER A 214 -3.79 13.75 4.27
N ILE A 215 -3.65 13.61 5.58
CA ILE A 215 -4.22 14.53 6.55
C ILE A 215 -3.16 15.56 6.92
N ILE A 216 -3.51 16.84 6.91
CA ILE A 216 -2.58 17.92 7.23
C ILE A 216 -2.04 17.72 8.64
N ASN A 217 -0.72 17.82 8.79
CA ASN A 217 -0.04 17.77 10.07
C ASN A 217 -0.08 19.16 10.71
N GLN A 218 -1.21 19.50 11.35
CA GLN A 218 -1.34 20.81 12.00
C GLN A 218 -0.20 21.09 12.99
N PRO A 219 0.26 22.36 13.07
CA PRO A 219 -0.32 23.59 12.50
C PRO A 219 0.15 23.95 11.08
N ASN A 220 0.75 23.04 10.33
CA ASN A 220 1.10 23.30 8.93
C ASN A 220 -0.17 23.59 8.10
N SER A 221 -0.06 24.41 7.06
CA SER A 221 -1.18 24.71 6.17
C SER A 221 -1.36 23.69 5.05
N ALA A 222 -0.35 22.87 4.77
CA ALA A 222 -0.41 21.89 3.69
C ALA A 222 0.52 20.69 3.94
N ILE A 223 0.29 19.64 3.16
CA ILE A 223 1.11 18.42 3.11
C ILE A 223 1.20 17.94 1.67
N LEU A 224 2.38 17.48 1.26
CA LEU A 224 2.60 16.88 -0.05
C LEU A 224 2.59 15.35 0.06
N SER A 225 1.67 14.71 -0.66
CA SER A 225 1.60 13.26 -0.86
C SER A 225 2.37 12.88 -2.13
N ILE A 226 3.31 11.95 -2.02
CA ILE A 226 4.17 11.51 -3.13
C ILE A 226 3.85 10.06 -3.45
N GLY A 227 3.36 9.81 -4.66
CA GLY A 227 3.05 8.49 -5.19
C GLY A 227 4.24 7.82 -5.88
N ALA A 228 3.98 6.66 -6.45
CA ALA A 228 4.97 5.87 -7.18
C ALA A 228 5.37 6.51 -8.50
N ILE A 229 6.63 6.32 -8.89
CA ILE A 229 7.10 6.59 -10.26
C ILE A 229 6.69 5.39 -11.10
N ILE A 230 5.82 5.63 -12.08
CA ILE A 230 5.32 4.61 -12.99
C ILE A 230 5.71 4.92 -14.43
N GLN A 231 5.92 3.87 -15.22
CA GLN A 231 6.14 4.01 -16.66
C GLN A 231 4.79 3.92 -17.37
N LYS A 232 4.44 4.95 -18.15
CA LYS A 232 3.22 4.98 -18.94
C LYS A 232 3.43 5.76 -20.25
N PRO A 233 2.68 5.44 -21.31
CA PRO A 233 2.65 6.27 -22.50
C PRO A 233 2.11 7.68 -22.15
N ILE A 234 2.79 8.69 -22.63
CA ILE A 234 2.34 10.08 -22.48
C ILE A 234 2.35 10.76 -23.85
N VAL A 235 1.48 11.73 -24.05
CA VAL A 235 1.50 12.58 -25.24
C VAL A 235 2.44 13.74 -24.98
N LYS A 236 3.50 13.86 -25.79
CA LYS A 236 4.45 14.96 -25.75
C LYS A 236 4.57 15.58 -27.15
N ASN A 237 4.32 16.88 -27.27
CA ASN A 237 4.32 17.59 -28.57
C ASN A 237 3.41 16.93 -29.62
N SER A 238 2.25 16.41 -29.22
CA SER A 238 1.29 15.68 -30.06
C SER A 238 1.74 14.30 -30.57
N GLU A 239 2.82 13.74 -30.00
CA GLU A 239 3.31 12.39 -30.26
C GLU A 239 3.25 11.56 -28.96
N ILE A 240 3.11 10.19 -29.11
CA ILE A 240 3.05 9.23 -27.98
C ILE A 240 4.44 8.65 -27.73
#